data_db29c3b8dd8944670288015cd91ce443
#
_entry.id   db29c3b8dd8944670288015cd91ce443
#
_cell.length_a   1.000
_cell.length_b   1.000
_cell.length_c   1.000
_cell.angle_alpha   90.00
_cell.angle_beta   90.00
_cell.angle_gamma   90.00
#
_symmetry.space_group_name_H-M   'P 1'
#
loop_
_entity.id
_entity.type
_entity.pdbx_description
1 polymer ?
#
loop_
_entity_poly.entity_id
_entity_poly.type
_entity_poly.pdbx_seq_one_letter_code
_entity_poly.pdbx_strand_id
1 'polypeptide(L)'
;ADGDRRQPQARAVVSAGVAAVARAGLAACGASLPLVLAAVLLAGCGSTSKRGAYYQGDGPPDRIPADLAEAPDAVPRVEPLHPRANRPYTALGRSYTPLTADAPFRQKGAASWYGRQFHGNRTASGEIYDMFAMTAAHPTLPIPSYARVTNLRNGRSVIVRVNDRGPFKDGRIIDLSYGAAVRLGVAAAGTGEVEVERLTN
;
A
#
# COMPACT_ATOMS: atom_id res chain seq x y z
N ALA A 1 56.76 8.60 -14.05
CA ALA A 1 56.10 8.64 -15.36
C ALA A 1 54.60 8.62 -15.08
N ASP A 2 53.97 9.74 -14.82
CA ASP A 2 53.52 10.86 -15.65
C ASP A 2 52.47 10.44 -16.70
N GLY A 3 51.27 11.02 -16.61
CA GLY A 3 50.15 10.74 -17.49
C GLY A 3 48.83 11.46 -17.08
N ASP A 4 48.99 12.79 -16.85
CA ASP A 4 47.89 13.78 -16.89
C ASP A 4 47.02 13.59 -18.15
N ARG A 5 45.67 13.48 -17.99
CA ARG A 5 44.70 13.79 -19.07
C ARG A 5 43.48 14.51 -18.55
N ARG A 6 43.53 15.80 -18.84
CA ARG A 6 42.52 16.83 -18.64
C ARG A 6 41.23 16.57 -19.41
N GLN A 7 40.12 16.88 -18.77
CA GLN A 7 38.79 17.02 -19.39
C GLN A 7 38.71 18.27 -20.27
N PRO A 8 37.95 18.29 -21.34
CA PRO A 8 37.49 19.50 -21.98
C PRO A 8 36.08 19.89 -21.56
N GLN A 9 35.97 21.12 -21.06
CA GLN A 9 34.71 21.82 -20.86
C GLN A 9 34.12 22.23 -22.22
N ALA A 10 32.83 21.97 -22.45
CA ALA A 10 32.06 22.52 -23.56
C ALA A 10 31.28 23.77 -23.09
N ARG A 11 31.58 24.86 -23.74
CA ARG A 11 31.01 26.21 -23.55
C ARG A 11 29.57 26.28 -24.09
N ALA A 12 28.73 26.98 -23.36
CA ALA A 12 27.43 27.47 -23.77
C ALA A 12 27.55 28.48 -24.93
N VAL A 13 26.70 28.34 -25.93
CA VAL A 13 26.47 29.36 -26.95
C VAL A 13 25.07 29.91 -26.76
N VAL A 14 25.04 31.18 -26.35
CA VAL A 14 23.82 32.00 -26.31
C VAL A 14 23.65 32.61 -27.70
N SER A 15 22.49 32.44 -28.33
CA SER A 15 22.13 33.20 -29.51
C SER A 15 20.81 33.93 -29.24
N ALA A 16 20.94 35.24 -29.19
CA ALA A 16 19.86 36.19 -29.15
C ALA A 16 19.39 36.47 -30.61
N GLY A 17 18.09 36.45 -30.82
CA GLY A 17 17.43 36.87 -32.07
C GLY A 17 16.26 37.79 -31.78
N VAL A 18 16.45 39.02 -32.19
CA VAL A 18 15.62 40.20 -31.95
C VAL A 18 14.49 40.32 -32.97
N ALA A 19 13.31 40.67 -32.50
CA ALA A 19 12.22 41.50 -32.99
C ALA A 19 11.86 41.58 -34.49
N ALA A 20 10.57 41.40 -34.74
CA ALA A 20 9.88 42.21 -35.76
C ALA A 20 8.41 42.45 -35.33
N VAL A 21 8.12 43.74 -35.15
CA VAL A 21 6.80 44.31 -34.93
C VAL A 21 6.13 44.48 -36.27
N ALA A 22 4.90 43.98 -36.44
CA ALA A 22 4.02 44.43 -37.50
C ALA A 22 2.65 44.77 -36.89
N ARG A 23 2.33 46.07 -36.93
CA ARG A 23 1.00 46.65 -36.71
C ARG A 23 0.18 46.50 -37.97
N ALA A 24 -1.00 45.97 -37.86
CA ALA A 24 -2.13 46.36 -38.74
C ALA A 24 -3.46 45.85 -38.14
N GLY A 25 -4.36 46.73 -37.89
CA GLY A 25 -5.72 46.77 -38.39
C GLY A 25 -6.79 46.42 -37.35
N LEU A 26 -7.37 47.48 -36.72
CA LEU A 26 -8.72 47.38 -36.09
C LEU A 26 -9.75 47.18 -37.19
N ALA A 27 -10.56 46.13 -37.04
CA ALA A 27 -11.93 46.14 -37.57
C ALA A 27 -12.82 45.40 -36.60
N ALA A 28 -13.82 46.08 -36.12
CA ALA A 28 -14.85 45.62 -35.21
C ALA A 28 -15.75 44.53 -35.84
N CYS A 29 -16.08 43.51 -35.11
CA CYS A 29 -17.40 42.89 -35.17
C CYS A 29 -17.68 42.16 -33.84
N GLY A 30 -18.78 42.55 -33.24
CA GLY A 30 -19.17 42.13 -31.91
C GLY A 30 -19.77 40.72 -31.83
N ALA A 31 -19.97 40.34 -30.57
CA ALA A 31 -20.83 39.28 -30.08
C ALA A 31 -20.44 37.83 -30.42
N SER A 32 -19.63 37.24 -29.52
CA SER A 32 -19.73 35.80 -29.12
C SER A 32 -18.71 35.37 -28.04
N LEU A 33 -18.44 36.23 -27.06
CA LEU A 33 -17.45 35.92 -25.99
C LEU A 33 -18.01 35.19 -24.74
N PRO A 34 -19.30 34.88 -24.53
CA PRO A 34 -19.70 34.12 -23.35
C PRO A 34 -19.83 32.60 -23.54
N LEU A 35 -19.69 32.06 -24.76
CA LEU A 35 -19.89 30.61 -24.98
C LEU A 35 -18.61 29.78 -24.86
N VAL A 36 -17.43 30.38 -24.93
CA VAL A 36 -16.16 29.68 -24.85
C VAL A 36 -15.69 29.51 -23.39
N LEU A 37 -16.15 30.37 -22.47
CA LEU A 37 -15.76 30.29 -21.04
C LEU A 37 -16.52 29.23 -20.27
N ALA A 38 -17.66 28.73 -20.77
CA ALA A 38 -18.45 27.66 -20.14
C ALA A 38 -17.94 26.25 -20.45
N ALA A 39 -17.14 26.06 -21.50
CA ALA A 39 -16.65 24.75 -21.91
C ALA A 39 -15.38 24.29 -21.17
N VAL A 40 -14.68 25.18 -20.43
CA VAL A 40 -13.44 24.88 -19.76
C VAL A 40 -13.64 24.38 -18.31
N LEU A 41 -14.84 24.50 -17.75
CA LEU A 41 -15.15 24.12 -16.38
C LEU A 41 -15.66 22.67 -16.21
N LEU A 42 -15.82 21.91 -17.28
CA LEU A 42 -16.31 20.53 -17.25
C LEU A 42 -15.24 19.44 -17.46
N ALA A 43 -13.97 19.80 -17.54
CA ALA A 43 -12.86 18.86 -17.73
C ALA A 43 -12.02 18.63 -16.46
N GLY A 44 -12.66 18.56 -15.29
CA GLY A 44 -11.93 18.51 -14.02
C GLY A 44 -12.43 17.50 -12.99
N CYS A 45 -12.84 16.28 -13.39
CA CYS A 45 -12.97 15.15 -12.47
C CYS A 45 -12.27 13.93 -13.03
N GLY A 46 -11.00 14.06 -13.32
CA GLY A 46 -10.09 12.93 -13.46
C GLY A 46 -9.79 12.42 -12.06
N SER A 47 -10.54 11.41 -11.61
CA SER A 47 -10.21 10.58 -10.46
C SER A 47 -8.85 9.94 -10.72
N THR A 48 -7.76 10.56 -10.30
CA THR A 48 -6.45 9.93 -10.27
C THR A 48 -6.50 8.82 -9.23
N SER A 49 -6.87 7.62 -9.67
CA SER A 49 -6.63 6.39 -8.93
C SER A 49 -5.16 6.39 -8.50
N LYS A 50 -4.89 6.51 -7.20
CA LYS A 50 -3.55 6.40 -6.64
C LYS A 50 -3.03 4.99 -6.90
N ARG A 51 -2.32 4.81 -8.02
CA ARG A 51 -1.59 3.60 -8.36
C ARG A 51 -0.42 3.43 -7.37
N GLY A 52 -0.67 2.90 -6.20
CA GLY A 52 0.40 2.76 -5.22
C GLY A 52 0.12 1.83 -4.05
N ALA A 53 -1.13 1.47 -3.85
CA ALA A 53 -1.57 0.74 -2.67
C ALA A 53 -1.55 -0.79 -2.83
N TYR A 54 -1.62 -1.31 -4.05
CA TYR A 54 -1.74 -2.76 -4.32
C TYR A 54 -0.49 -3.32 -4.98
N TYR A 55 -0.29 -4.63 -4.87
CA TYR A 55 0.60 -5.34 -5.78
C TYR A 55 0.07 -5.18 -7.21
N GLN A 56 0.96 -5.11 -8.19
CA GLN A 56 0.55 -4.93 -9.59
C GLN A 56 -0.38 -6.10 -9.99
N GLY A 57 -1.60 -5.77 -10.41
CA GLY A 57 -2.62 -6.76 -10.77
C GLY A 57 -3.51 -7.24 -9.63
N ASP A 58 -3.24 -6.84 -8.38
CA ASP A 58 -4.09 -7.16 -7.24
C ASP A 58 -5.20 -6.11 -7.04
N GLY A 59 -6.19 -6.44 -6.22
CA GLY A 59 -7.30 -5.53 -5.94
C GLY A 59 -8.42 -6.15 -5.12
N PRO A 60 -9.51 -5.38 -4.92
CA PRO A 60 -10.69 -5.87 -4.21
C PRO A 60 -11.37 -6.99 -4.99
N PRO A 61 -12.23 -7.80 -4.33
CA PRO A 61 -13.05 -8.81 -4.99
C PRO A 61 -14.04 -8.16 -5.94
N ASP A 62 -14.51 -8.91 -6.95
CA ASP A 62 -15.57 -8.46 -7.86
C ASP A 62 -16.92 -8.31 -7.16
N ARG A 63 -17.14 -9.08 -6.10
CA ARG A 63 -18.29 -8.96 -5.19
C ARG A 63 -17.81 -8.90 -3.75
N ILE A 64 -18.25 -7.89 -3.03
CA ILE A 64 -18.01 -7.74 -1.60
C ILE A 64 -19.23 -8.32 -0.86
N PRO A 65 -19.06 -9.30 0.05
CA PRO A 65 -20.13 -9.76 0.93
C PRO A 65 -20.75 -8.58 1.68
N ALA A 66 -22.08 -8.52 1.74
CA ALA A 66 -22.80 -7.39 2.34
C ALA A 66 -22.50 -7.23 3.84
N ASP A 67 -22.22 -8.34 4.52
CA ASP A 67 -21.92 -8.45 5.95
C ASP A 67 -20.42 -8.41 6.28
N LEU A 68 -19.55 -8.16 5.29
CA LEU A 68 -18.11 -8.17 5.50
C LEU A 68 -17.64 -7.15 6.54
N ALA A 69 -18.31 -6.01 6.60
CA ALA A 69 -18.01 -4.97 7.58
C ALA A 69 -18.31 -5.40 9.02
N GLU A 70 -19.14 -6.42 9.20
CA GLU A 70 -19.59 -6.97 10.48
C GLU A 70 -18.94 -8.33 10.79
N ALA A 71 -18.05 -8.83 9.89
CA ALA A 71 -17.39 -10.11 10.07
C ALA A 71 -16.72 -10.18 11.45
N PRO A 72 -16.86 -11.29 12.22
CA PRO A 72 -16.30 -11.38 13.56
C PRO A 72 -14.77 -11.34 13.54
N ASP A 73 -14.19 -10.83 14.61
CA ASP A 73 -12.74 -10.88 14.83
C ASP A 73 -12.23 -12.33 14.88
N ALA A 74 -10.95 -12.52 14.58
CA ALA A 74 -10.30 -13.81 14.87
C ALA A 74 -10.35 -14.09 16.38
N VAL A 75 -10.71 -15.32 16.75
CA VAL A 75 -10.75 -15.75 18.15
C VAL A 75 -9.36 -16.24 18.56
N PRO A 76 -8.65 -15.53 19.45
CA PRO A 76 -7.34 -15.96 19.93
C PRO A 76 -7.41 -17.32 20.62
N ARG A 77 -6.44 -18.16 20.32
CA ARG A 77 -6.26 -19.48 20.95
C ARG A 77 -4.79 -19.86 20.98
N VAL A 78 -4.41 -20.70 21.90
CA VAL A 78 -3.06 -21.26 21.95
C VAL A 78 -2.89 -22.26 20.82
N GLU A 79 -1.94 -21.99 19.94
CA GLU A 79 -1.61 -22.86 18.80
C GLU A 79 -0.11 -23.16 18.80
N PRO A 80 0.30 -24.40 18.45
CA PRO A 80 1.71 -24.72 18.29
C PRO A 80 2.31 -23.91 17.13
N LEU A 81 3.54 -23.44 17.33
CA LEU A 81 4.25 -22.71 16.28
C LEU A 81 4.50 -23.58 15.04
N HIS A 82 4.26 -23.02 13.87
CA HIS A 82 4.51 -23.73 12.62
C HIS A 82 6.04 -23.97 12.42
N PRO A 83 6.49 -25.22 12.24
CA PRO A 83 7.90 -25.57 12.34
C PRO A 83 8.79 -24.99 11.22
N ARG A 84 8.23 -24.68 10.06
CA ARG A 84 8.96 -24.12 8.92
C ARG A 84 8.80 -22.61 8.81
N ALA A 85 7.59 -22.08 9.00
CA ALA A 85 7.30 -20.66 8.82
C ALA A 85 8.00 -19.77 9.85
N ASN A 86 8.49 -20.33 10.97
CA ASN A 86 9.22 -19.61 12.02
C ASN A 86 10.74 -19.78 11.94
N ARG A 87 11.27 -20.32 10.85
CA ARG A 87 12.72 -20.35 10.61
C ARG A 87 13.17 -19.00 10.01
N PRO A 88 14.44 -18.60 10.24
CA PRO A 88 15.01 -17.48 9.51
C PRO A 88 14.88 -17.68 8.00
N TYR A 89 14.58 -16.61 7.27
CA TYR A 89 14.37 -16.67 5.83
C TYR A 89 14.84 -15.38 5.15
N THR A 90 15.03 -15.43 3.85
CA THR A 90 15.40 -14.27 3.03
C THR A 90 14.31 -14.04 1.99
N ALA A 91 13.87 -12.78 1.87
CA ALA A 91 12.93 -12.33 0.85
C ALA A 91 13.40 -10.99 0.28
N LEU A 92 13.37 -10.86 -1.05
CA LEU A 92 13.81 -9.66 -1.78
C LEU A 92 15.18 -9.11 -1.31
N GLY A 93 16.15 -10.01 -1.07
CA GLY A 93 17.50 -9.65 -0.65
C GLY A 93 17.66 -9.26 0.83
N ARG A 94 16.60 -9.33 1.65
CA ARG A 94 16.61 -9.03 3.08
C ARG A 94 16.40 -10.29 3.90
N SER A 95 17.15 -10.41 5.00
CA SER A 95 17.01 -11.52 5.95
C SER A 95 16.07 -11.13 7.08
N TYR A 96 15.21 -12.07 7.47
CA TYR A 96 14.23 -11.93 8.52
C TYR A 96 14.38 -13.07 9.51
N THR A 97 14.34 -12.74 10.81
CA THR A 97 14.33 -13.73 11.88
C THR A 97 13.00 -13.63 12.63
N PRO A 98 12.09 -14.61 12.45
CA PRO A 98 10.82 -14.63 13.18
C PRO A 98 11.02 -14.73 14.69
N LEU A 99 10.15 -14.03 15.41
CA LEU A 99 10.05 -14.14 16.86
C LEU A 99 9.45 -15.50 17.22
N THR A 100 10.03 -16.19 18.19
CA THR A 100 9.54 -17.50 18.66
C THR A 100 9.21 -17.50 20.14
N ALA A 101 9.71 -16.51 20.89
CA ALA A 101 9.36 -16.34 22.30
C ALA A 101 7.94 -15.78 22.45
N ASP A 102 7.25 -16.20 23.50
CA ASP A 102 5.99 -15.59 23.91
C ASP A 102 6.29 -14.32 24.71
N ALA A 103 6.50 -13.24 23.99
CA ALA A 103 6.86 -11.94 24.54
C ALA A 103 5.95 -10.84 23.97
N PRO A 104 5.68 -9.78 24.73
CA PRO A 104 4.97 -8.61 24.25
C PRO A 104 5.65 -8.04 23.01
N PHE A 105 4.83 -7.67 22.02
CA PHE A 105 5.28 -7.01 20.81
C PHE A 105 4.30 -5.88 20.47
N ARG A 106 4.85 -4.71 20.18
CA ARG A 106 4.08 -3.56 19.73
C ARG A 106 4.88 -2.79 18.69
N GLN A 107 4.25 -2.46 17.58
CA GLN A 107 4.89 -1.72 16.49
C GLN A 107 3.89 -0.77 15.83
N LYS A 108 4.33 0.46 15.52
CA LYS A 108 3.58 1.42 14.71
C LYS A 108 4.17 1.54 13.33
N GLY A 109 3.33 1.72 12.32
CA GLY A 109 3.74 1.93 10.94
C GLY A 109 2.60 1.73 9.95
N ALA A 110 2.94 1.74 8.67
CA ALA A 110 1.95 1.60 7.62
C ALA A 110 1.49 0.15 7.45
N ALA A 111 0.18 -0.04 7.39
CA ALA A 111 -0.47 -1.25 6.93
C ALA A 111 -0.91 -1.11 5.48
N SER A 112 -0.93 -2.21 4.73
CA SER A 112 -1.71 -2.36 3.51
C SER A 112 -2.54 -3.63 3.56
N TRP A 113 -3.06 -4.07 2.44
CA TRP A 113 -3.81 -5.32 2.34
C TRP A 113 -3.52 -6.02 1.01
N TYR A 114 -3.74 -7.33 0.98
CA TYR A 114 -3.61 -8.19 -0.18
C TYR A 114 -4.98 -8.77 -0.53
N GLY A 115 -5.25 -8.88 -1.83
CA GLY A 115 -6.59 -9.07 -2.34
C GLY A 115 -6.76 -10.32 -3.19
N ARG A 116 -7.57 -10.19 -4.24
CA ARG A 116 -8.05 -11.30 -5.06
C ARG A 116 -6.95 -12.09 -5.77
N GLN A 117 -5.81 -11.46 -6.09
CA GLN A 117 -4.70 -12.16 -6.75
C GLN A 117 -4.12 -13.27 -5.88
N PHE A 118 -4.18 -13.12 -4.57
CA PHE A 118 -3.65 -14.08 -3.61
C PHE A 118 -4.73 -15.06 -3.10
N HIS A 119 -6.01 -14.74 -3.29
CA HIS A 119 -7.11 -15.58 -2.83
C HIS A 119 -7.01 -16.99 -3.42
N GLY A 120 -7.15 -18.00 -2.56
CA GLY A 120 -7.01 -19.41 -2.93
C GLY A 120 -5.57 -19.94 -2.98
N ASN A 121 -4.56 -19.08 -2.85
CA ASN A 121 -3.15 -19.50 -2.78
C ASN A 121 -2.76 -19.93 -1.36
N ARG A 122 -1.66 -20.68 -1.25
CA ARG A 122 -1.13 -21.08 0.07
C ARG A 122 -0.35 -19.96 0.71
N THR A 123 -0.62 -19.74 1.99
CA THR A 123 0.15 -18.84 2.87
C THR A 123 1.44 -19.51 3.35
N ALA A 124 2.28 -18.76 4.08
CA ALA A 124 3.49 -19.30 4.70
C ALA A 124 3.22 -20.41 5.73
N SER A 125 2.04 -20.43 6.36
CA SER A 125 1.60 -21.54 7.21
C SER A 125 1.12 -22.75 6.40
N GLY A 126 0.98 -22.64 5.08
CA GLY A 126 0.41 -23.68 4.20
C GLY A 126 -1.12 -23.68 4.13
N GLU A 127 -1.80 -22.84 4.88
CA GLU A 127 -3.24 -22.63 4.79
C GLU A 127 -3.63 -21.98 3.47
N ILE A 128 -4.86 -22.19 3.02
CA ILE A 128 -5.38 -21.47 1.86
C ILE A 128 -5.77 -20.05 2.30
N TYR A 129 -5.26 -19.06 1.60
CA TYR A 129 -5.61 -17.66 1.86
C TYR A 129 -7.06 -17.39 1.47
N ASP A 130 -7.84 -16.98 2.45
CA ASP A 130 -9.17 -16.42 2.26
C ASP A 130 -9.13 -14.91 2.49
N MET A 131 -9.36 -14.14 1.42
CA MET A 131 -9.31 -12.68 1.50
C MET A 131 -10.40 -12.06 2.38
N PHE A 132 -11.46 -12.82 2.73
CA PHE A 132 -12.54 -12.34 3.58
C PHE A 132 -12.33 -12.68 5.07
N ALA A 133 -11.47 -13.65 5.38
CA ALA A 133 -11.15 -14.03 6.75
C ALA A 133 -10.33 -12.96 7.48
N MET A 134 -10.38 -12.95 8.81
CA MET A 134 -9.64 -12.02 9.66
C MET A 134 -8.19 -12.50 9.86
N THR A 135 -7.36 -12.35 8.81
CA THR A 135 -5.96 -12.79 8.78
C THR A 135 -5.02 -11.68 8.36
N ALA A 136 -3.72 -11.90 8.58
CA ALA A 136 -2.68 -10.95 8.18
C ALA A 136 -1.35 -11.66 7.88
N ALA A 137 -0.50 -10.97 7.10
CA ALA A 137 0.90 -11.28 6.90
C ALA A 137 1.77 -10.32 7.71
N HIS A 138 2.75 -10.86 8.44
CA HIS A 138 3.74 -10.08 9.17
C HIS A 138 5.13 -10.68 9.00
N PRO A 139 6.20 -9.84 8.82
CA PRO A 139 7.53 -10.39 8.53
C PRO A 139 8.13 -11.20 9.68
N THR A 140 7.85 -10.86 10.93
CA THR A 140 8.56 -11.45 12.07
C THR A 140 7.67 -11.98 13.20
N LEU A 141 6.39 -11.63 13.27
CA LEU A 141 5.52 -12.22 14.30
C LEU A 141 5.46 -13.74 14.13
N PRO A 142 5.29 -14.50 15.24
CA PRO A 142 5.17 -15.96 15.18
C PRO A 142 4.01 -16.38 14.27
N ILE A 143 4.16 -17.50 13.60
CA ILE A 143 3.09 -18.13 12.83
C ILE A 143 2.78 -19.51 13.45
N PRO A 144 1.51 -19.76 13.82
CA PRO A 144 0.44 -18.78 13.95
C PRO A 144 0.59 -17.91 15.20
N SER A 145 0.04 -16.72 15.18
CA SER A 145 -0.17 -15.87 16.35
C SER A 145 -1.36 -14.94 16.11
N TYR A 146 -1.77 -14.22 17.14
CA TYR A 146 -2.87 -13.26 17.05
C TYR A 146 -2.36 -11.87 17.36
N ALA A 147 -2.89 -10.87 16.64
CA ALA A 147 -2.54 -9.48 16.86
C ALA A 147 -3.79 -8.60 16.82
N ARG A 148 -3.85 -7.63 17.72
CA ARG A 148 -4.75 -6.48 17.60
C ARG A 148 -4.10 -5.47 16.69
N VAL A 149 -4.81 -5.06 15.66
CA VAL A 149 -4.39 -3.98 14.76
C VAL A 149 -5.34 -2.81 14.95
N THR A 150 -4.79 -1.67 15.32
CA THR A 150 -5.54 -0.44 15.57
C THR A 150 -5.20 0.61 14.53
N ASN A 151 -6.19 1.14 13.83
CA ASN A 151 -6.03 2.25 12.91
C ASN A 151 -5.90 3.55 13.71
N LEU A 152 -4.74 4.20 13.63
CA LEU A 152 -4.42 5.39 14.42
C LEU A 152 -5.22 6.64 14.02
N ARG A 153 -5.84 6.62 12.82
CA ARG A 153 -6.62 7.76 12.34
C ARG A 153 -8.07 7.74 12.82
N ASN A 154 -8.70 6.57 12.92
CA ASN A 154 -10.13 6.44 13.24
C ASN A 154 -10.41 5.69 14.55
N GLY A 155 -9.37 5.16 15.22
CA GLY A 155 -9.47 4.41 16.47
C GLY A 155 -10.08 3.01 16.36
N ARG A 156 -10.47 2.56 15.15
CA ARG A 156 -11.00 1.19 14.98
C ARG A 156 -9.90 0.17 15.19
N SER A 157 -10.26 -0.96 15.75
CA SER A 157 -9.35 -2.10 15.91
C SER A 157 -10.00 -3.40 15.44
N VAL A 158 -9.15 -4.34 15.03
CA VAL A 158 -9.53 -5.71 14.66
C VAL A 158 -8.53 -6.67 15.25
N ILE A 159 -8.97 -7.89 15.58
CA ILE A 159 -8.08 -8.99 15.91
C ILE A 159 -7.92 -9.86 14.67
N VAL A 160 -6.67 -10.08 14.27
CA VAL A 160 -6.31 -10.91 13.12
C VAL A 160 -5.43 -12.07 13.54
N ARG A 161 -5.55 -13.19 12.82
CA ARG A 161 -4.62 -14.30 12.95
C ARG A 161 -3.49 -14.12 11.93
N VAL A 162 -2.27 -14.07 12.40
CA VAL A 162 -1.06 -13.98 11.58
C VAL A 162 -0.71 -15.38 11.09
N ASN A 163 -0.90 -15.63 9.79
CA ASN A 163 -0.67 -16.92 9.17
C ASN A 163 0.20 -16.84 7.90
N ASP A 164 0.70 -15.65 7.57
CA ASP A 164 1.51 -15.44 6.39
C ASP A 164 2.73 -14.53 6.63
N ARG A 165 3.70 -14.53 5.69
CA ARG A 165 4.91 -13.73 5.70
C ARG A 165 4.83 -12.58 4.70
N GLY A 166 5.31 -11.43 5.11
CA GLY A 166 5.26 -10.15 4.43
C GLY A 166 4.79 -9.06 5.39
N PRO A 167 4.70 -7.80 4.97
CA PRO A 167 5.13 -7.29 3.68
C PRO A 167 6.66 -7.26 3.52
N PHE A 168 7.10 -7.29 2.26
CA PHE A 168 8.52 -7.14 1.92
C PHE A 168 8.81 -5.80 1.23
N LYS A 169 7.81 -4.92 1.16
CA LYS A 169 7.93 -3.56 0.64
C LYS A 169 8.30 -2.61 1.78
N ASP A 170 9.25 -1.71 1.51
CA ASP A 170 9.70 -0.72 2.49
C ASP A 170 8.56 0.15 3.02
N GLY A 171 8.64 0.49 4.30
CA GLY A 171 7.68 1.36 4.99
C GLY A 171 6.40 0.67 5.45
N ARG A 172 6.14 -0.60 5.09
CA ARG A 172 5.00 -1.36 5.59
C ARG A 172 5.41 -2.36 6.66
N ILE A 173 4.58 -2.50 7.68
CA ILE A 173 4.81 -3.43 8.80
C ILE A 173 3.89 -4.64 8.80
N ILE A 174 2.71 -4.52 8.20
CA ILE A 174 1.69 -5.58 8.16
C ILE A 174 0.87 -5.46 6.87
N ASP A 175 0.52 -6.59 6.28
CA ASP A 175 -0.48 -6.66 5.23
C ASP A 175 -1.71 -7.42 5.75
N LEU A 176 -2.86 -6.77 5.69
CA LEU A 176 -4.13 -7.33 6.15
C LEU A 176 -4.82 -8.09 5.03
N SER A 177 -5.65 -9.07 5.39
CA SER A 177 -6.66 -9.55 4.45
C SER A 177 -7.62 -8.42 4.04
N TYR A 178 -8.30 -8.57 2.93
CA TYR A 178 -9.28 -7.57 2.49
C TYR A 178 -10.40 -7.37 3.53
N GLY A 179 -10.91 -8.46 4.12
CA GLY A 179 -11.92 -8.39 5.18
C GLY A 179 -11.45 -7.59 6.39
N ALA A 180 -10.24 -7.85 6.88
CA ALA A 180 -9.66 -7.10 7.98
C ALA A 180 -9.47 -5.61 7.62
N ALA A 181 -9.03 -5.32 6.38
CA ALA A 181 -8.85 -3.96 5.90
C ALA A 181 -10.17 -3.17 5.79
N VAL A 182 -11.26 -3.83 5.37
CA VAL A 182 -12.61 -3.24 5.35
C VAL A 182 -13.06 -2.88 6.76
N ARG A 183 -12.98 -3.81 7.71
CA ARG A 183 -13.33 -3.59 9.10
C ARG A 183 -12.53 -2.47 9.76
N LEU A 184 -11.22 -2.44 9.51
CA LEU A 184 -10.30 -1.45 10.03
C LEU A 184 -10.48 -0.06 9.38
N GLY A 185 -11.15 -0.01 8.21
CA GLY A 185 -11.39 1.22 7.46
C GLY A 185 -10.17 1.72 6.68
N VAL A 186 -9.30 0.79 6.23
CA VAL A 186 -8.13 1.12 5.39
C VAL A 186 -8.26 0.61 3.96
N ALA A 187 -9.26 -0.21 3.66
CA ALA A 187 -9.42 -0.83 2.33
C ALA A 187 -9.51 0.20 1.21
N ALA A 188 -10.35 1.23 1.34
CA ALA A 188 -10.56 2.24 0.30
C ALA A 188 -9.32 3.11 0.04
N ALA A 189 -8.54 3.39 1.08
CA ALA A 189 -7.30 4.16 0.96
C ALA A 189 -6.12 3.30 0.47
N GLY A 190 -6.26 1.96 0.56
CA GLY A 190 -5.22 0.98 0.23
C GLY A 190 -4.12 0.85 1.29
N THR A 191 -3.92 1.87 2.10
CA THR A 191 -2.95 1.90 3.20
C THR A 191 -3.49 2.72 4.37
N GLY A 192 -2.91 2.52 5.57
CA GLY A 192 -3.22 3.32 6.75
C GLY A 192 -2.17 3.15 7.83
N GLU A 193 -1.99 4.18 8.66
CA GLU A 193 -1.14 4.11 9.84
C GLU A 193 -1.82 3.31 10.94
N VAL A 194 -1.12 2.29 11.44
CA VAL A 194 -1.65 1.38 12.44
C VAL A 194 -0.67 1.16 13.59
N GLU A 195 -1.20 0.69 14.70
CA GLU A 195 -0.46 0.03 15.75
C GLU A 195 -0.80 -1.46 15.73
N VAL A 196 0.22 -2.29 15.70
CA VAL A 196 0.12 -3.76 15.79
C VAL A 196 0.58 -4.18 17.17
N GLU A 197 -0.29 -4.83 17.92
CA GLU A 197 -0.01 -5.39 19.25
C GLU A 197 -0.24 -6.91 19.22
N ARG A 198 0.82 -7.68 19.47
CA ARG A 198 0.66 -9.13 19.62
C ARG A 198 -0.13 -9.45 20.86
N LEU A 199 -1.11 -10.34 20.73
CA LEU A 199 -1.80 -10.93 21.86
C LEU A 199 -0.97 -12.12 22.35
N THR A 200 -0.46 -12.03 23.58
CA THR A 200 0.24 -13.12 24.28
C THR A 200 -0.75 -13.96 25.09
N ASN A 201 -0.37 -15.17 25.42
CA ASN A 201 -1.16 -16.08 26.27
C ASN A 201 -1.18 -15.59 27.71
#